data_fd7b661645fa5b21da001bdefcd3b899
#
_entry.id   fd7b661645fa5b21da001bdefcd3b899
#
_cell.length_a   1.000
_cell.length_b   1.000
_cell.length_c   1.000
_cell.angle_alpha   90.00
_cell.angle_beta   90.00
_cell.angle_gamma   90.00
#
_symmetry.space_group_name_H-M   'P 1'
#
loop_
_entity.id
_entity.type
_entity.pdbx_description
1 polymer ?
#
loop_
_entity_poly.entity_id
_entity_poly.type
_entity_poly.pdbx_seq_one_letter_code
_entity_poly.pdbx_strand_id
1 'polypeptide(L)'
;RPIYLTFDLDWFDPSIMPGTGTPEPGGYLWRDFAAIVEVLKSHNLIGADVVELSPKLDNTGISSILAAKVIRSLIMLLDKSS
;
A
#
# COMPACT_ATOMS: atom_id res chain seq x y z
N ARG A 1 -2.19 -3.05 -21.77
CA ARG A 1 -1.76 -1.68 -21.49
C ARG A 1 -0.94 -1.64 -20.21
N PRO A 2 0.31 -1.19 -20.28
CA PRO A 2 1.15 -1.16 -19.09
C PRO A 2 0.69 -0.12 -18.08
N ILE A 3 0.83 -0.46 -16.78
CA ILE A 3 0.43 0.39 -15.67
C ILE A 3 1.62 0.57 -14.73
N TYR A 4 1.87 1.80 -14.32
CA TYR A 4 2.76 2.12 -13.21
C TYR A 4 1.90 2.60 -12.05
N LEU A 5 2.04 1.97 -10.88
CA LEU A 5 1.23 2.29 -9.71
C LEU A 5 2.01 3.13 -8.72
N THR A 6 1.47 4.27 -8.33
CA THR A 6 1.94 5.02 -7.17
C THR A 6 0.94 4.80 -6.05
N PHE A 7 1.39 4.21 -4.95
CA PHE A 7 0.52 3.91 -3.82
C PHE A 7 0.87 4.77 -2.62
N ASP A 8 -0.08 5.60 -2.21
CA ASP A 8 0.05 6.49 -1.07
C ASP A 8 -0.51 5.81 0.18
N LEU A 9 0.33 5.64 1.19
CA LEU A 9 -0.05 4.92 2.41
C LEU A 9 -1.11 5.65 3.23
N ASP A 10 -1.29 6.95 3.06
CA ASP A 10 -2.35 7.68 3.77
C ASP A 10 -3.75 7.35 3.23
N TRP A 11 -3.84 6.56 2.16
CA TRP A 11 -5.08 5.97 1.68
C TRP A 11 -5.71 5.05 2.74
N PHE A 12 -4.87 4.38 3.56
CA PHE A 12 -5.36 3.55 4.65
C PHE A 12 -5.90 4.38 5.81
N ASP A 13 -6.87 3.82 6.52
CA ASP A 13 -7.38 4.43 7.74
C ASP A 13 -6.27 4.51 8.81
N PRO A 14 -6.22 5.58 9.61
CA PRO A 14 -5.22 5.71 10.67
C PRO A 14 -5.25 4.59 11.71
N SER A 15 -6.35 3.87 11.83
CA SER A 15 -6.43 2.74 12.75
C SER A 15 -5.43 1.64 12.40
N ILE A 16 -5.01 1.54 11.13
CA ILE A 16 -4.02 0.55 10.68
C ILE A 16 -2.76 1.20 10.11
N MET A 17 -2.80 2.49 9.79
CA MET A 17 -1.66 3.22 9.25
C MET A 17 -1.56 4.60 9.91
N PRO A 18 -1.20 4.66 11.21
CA PRO A 18 -1.04 5.96 11.87
C PRO A 18 0.25 6.68 11.49
N GLY A 19 1.23 6.00 10.90
CA GLY A 19 2.55 6.55 10.58
C GLY A 19 2.61 7.28 9.25
N THR A 20 1.70 8.24 9.03
CA THR A 20 1.74 9.14 7.88
C THR A 20 1.65 10.58 8.36
N GLY A 21 2.12 11.50 7.51
CA GLY A 21 2.08 12.93 7.84
C GLY A 21 0.67 13.53 7.78
N THR A 22 -0.25 12.89 7.07
CA THR A 22 -1.61 13.39 6.85
C THR A 22 -2.65 12.31 7.10
N PRO A 23 -2.72 11.78 8.34
CA PRO A 23 -3.73 10.76 8.65
C PRO A 23 -5.13 11.34 8.58
N GLU A 24 -6.05 10.59 7.99
CA GLU A 24 -7.43 11.04 7.82
C GLU A 24 -8.41 9.92 8.18
N PRO A 25 -9.21 10.08 9.22
CA PRO A 25 -10.21 9.07 9.62
C PRO A 25 -11.20 8.78 8.48
N GLY A 26 -11.68 7.55 8.43
CA GLY A 26 -12.60 7.13 7.38
C GLY A 26 -11.92 6.59 6.15
N GLY A 27 -10.63 6.25 6.26
CA GLY A 27 -9.87 5.65 5.17
C GLY A 27 -10.17 4.16 4.98
N TYR A 28 -9.37 3.52 4.12
CA TYR A 28 -9.56 2.14 3.73
C TYR A 28 -8.81 1.17 4.63
N LEU A 29 -9.22 -0.10 4.61
CA LEU A 29 -8.63 -1.17 5.41
C LEU A 29 -7.90 -2.16 4.51
N TRP A 30 -7.22 -3.14 5.14
CA TRP A 30 -6.46 -4.14 4.38
C TRP A 30 -7.33 -4.91 3.36
N ARG A 31 -8.56 -5.24 3.72
CA ARG A 31 -9.46 -5.95 2.80
C ARG A 31 -9.73 -5.16 1.52
N ASP A 32 -9.75 -3.83 1.62
CA ASP A 32 -9.94 -2.97 0.46
C ASP A 32 -8.71 -3.01 -0.44
N PHE A 33 -7.51 -3.01 0.16
CA PHE A 33 -6.26 -3.18 -0.58
C PHE A 33 -6.21 -4.54 -1.25
N ALA A 34 -6.60 -5.60 -0.55
CA ALA A 34 -6.62 -6.95 -1.11
C ALA A 34 -7.54 -7.03 -2.34
N ALA A 35 -8.67 -6.32 -2.32
CA ALA A 35 -9.56 -6.25 -3.48
C ALA A 35 -8.90 -5.56 -4.67
N ILE A 36 -8.14 -4.49 -4.42
CA ILE A 36 -7.38 -3.80 -5.47
C ILE A 36 -6.31 -4.73 -6.06
N VAL A 37 -5.62 -5.48 -5.24
CA VAL A 37 -4.62 -6.44 -5.69
C VAL A 37 -5.25 -7.47 -6.65
N GLU A 38 -6.46 -7.94 -6.33
CA GLU A 38 -7.16 -8.89 -7.20
C GLU A 38 -7.46 -8.28 -8.57
N VAL A 39 -7.87 -7.02 -8.61
CA VAL A 39 -8.09 -6.32 -9.87
C VAL A 39 -6.78 -6.18 -10.65
N LEU A 40 -5.70 -5.82 -9.97
CA LEU A 40 -4.40 -5.61 -10.62
C LEU A 40 -3.80 -6.88 -11.21
N LYS A 41 -4.21 -8.06 -10.74
CA LYS A 41 -3.73 -9.33 -11.29
C LYS A 41 -4.04 -9.51 -12.76
N SER A 42 -5.11 -8.87 -13.26
CA SER A 42 -5.50 -8.96 -14.65
C SER A 42 -4.92 -7.86 -15.53
N HIS A 43 -4.07 -7.01 -14.96
CA HIS A 43 -3.42 -5.91 -15.67
C HIS A 43 -1.91 -6.11 -15.71
N ASN A 44 -1.26 -5.39 -16.64
CA ASN A 44 0.19 -5.45 -16.79
C ASN A 44 0.86 -4.38 -15.93
N LEU A 45 1.19 -4.72 -14.69
CA LEU A 45 1.89 -3.82 -13.79
C LEU A 45 3.38 -3.87 -14.08
N ILE A 46 3.95 -2.73 -14.50
CA ILE A 46 5.36 -2.65 -14.90
C ILE A 46 6.26 -2.01 -13.85
N GLY A 47 5.68 -1.36 -12.86
CA GLY A 47 6.44 -0.76 -11.77
C GLY A 47 5.50 -0.20 -10.72
N ALA A 48 6.05 0.09 -9.56
CA ALA A 48 5.27 0.65 -8.46
C ALA A 48 6.17 1.41 -7.51
N ASP A 49 5.62 2.41 -6.83
CA ASP A 49 6.26 3.00 -5.67
C ASP A 49 5.26 3.13 -4.53
N VAL A 50 5.79 3.24 -3.31
CA VAL A 50 4.99 3.37 -2.10
C VAL A 50 5.51 4.58 -1.35
N VAL A 51 4.64 5.52 -1.04
CA VAL A 51 5.01 6.82 -0.48
C VAL A 51 4.24 7.12 0.81
N GLU A 52 4.67 8.15 1.51
CA GLU A 52 4.02 8.72 2.70
C GLU A 52 4.13 7.88 3.97
N LEU A 53 5.12 7.00 4.08
CA LEU A 53 5.42 6.37 5.36
C LEU A 53 6.26 7.32 6.21
N SER A 54 5.80 7.58 7.43
CA SER A 54 6.50 8.39 8.43
C SER A 54 6.65 7.58 9.72
N PRO A 55 7.65 6.70 9.80
CA PRO A 55 7.79 5.78 10.95
C PRO A 55 7.87 6.49 12.29
N LYS A 56 8.42 7.71 12.32
CA LYS A 56 8.56 8.50 13.55
C LYS A 56 7.22 8.87 14.18
N LEU A 57 6.14 8.85 13.40
CA LEU A 57 4.80 9.18 13.88
C LEU A 57 4.06 7.98 14.45
N ASP A 58 4.67 6.79 14.40
CA ASP A 58 4.07 5.55 14.90
C ASP A 58 5.12 4.76 15.66
N ASN A 59 5.12 4.89 16.98
CA ASN A 59 6.08 4.20 17.84
C ASN A 59 5.75 2.71 18.07
N THR A 60 4.65 2.21 17.52
CA THR A 60 4.28 0.78 17.64
C THR A 60 4.92 -0.09 16.57
N GLY A 61 5.35 0.52 15.46
CA GLY A 61 5.87 -0.23 14.32
C GLY A 61 4.81 -0.84 13.41
N ILE A 62 3.53 -0.68 13.74
CA ILE A 62 2.42 -1.24 12.95
C ILE A 62 2.43 -0.68 11.52
N SER A 63 2.64 0.63 11.37
CA SER A 63 2.68 1.26 10.05
C SER A 63 3.79 0.69 9.17
N SER A 64 4.97 0.47 9.74
CA SER A 64 6.11 -0.10 9.01
C SER A 64 5.83 -1.54 8.58
N ILE A 65 5.17 -2.32 9.45
CA ILE A 65 4.77 -3.70 9.13
C ILE A 65 3.75 -3.70 7.99
N LEU A 66 2.75 -2.84 8.05
CA LEU A 66 1.74 -2.74 7.00
C LEU A 66 2.38 -2.31 5.67
N ALA A 67 3.27 -1.31 5.71
CA ALA A 67 3.98 -0.86 4.52
C ALA A 67 4.79 -2.01 3.89
N ALA A 68 5.47 -2.80 4.70
CA ALA A 68 6.21 -3.96 4.21
C ALA A 68 5.29 -4.99 3.54
N LYS A 69 4.12 -5.19 4.08
CA LYS A 69 3.11 -6.10 3.50
C LYS A 69 2.59 -5.60 2.16
N VAL A 70 2.35 -4.30 2.06
CA VAL A 70 1.95 -3.66 0.78
C VAL A 70 3.04 -3.87 -0.25
N ILE A 71 4.29 -3.56 0.09
CA ILE A 71 5.43 -3.69 -0.82
C ILE A 71 5.57 -5.14 -1.28
N ARG A 72 5.46 -6.10 -0.38
CA ARG A 72 5.53 -7.51 -0.72
C ARG A 72 4.45 -7.90 -1.75
N SER A 73 3.22 -7.43 -1.52
CA SER A 73 2.10 -7.71 -2.43
C SER A 73 2.37 -7.15 -3.82
N LEU A 74 2.92 -5.93 -3.90
CA LEU A 74 3.24 -5.30 -5.18
C LEU A 74 4.39 -6.00 -5.89
N ILE A 75 5.41 -6.45 -5.15
CA ILE A 75 6.52 -7.21 -5.72
C ILE A 75 5.99 -8.51 -6.34
N MET A 76 5.10 -9.20 -5.66
CA MET A 76 4.50 -10.43 -6.18
C MET A 76 3.70 -10.19 -7.46
N LEU A 77 2.98 -9.06 -7.56
CA LEU A 77 2.28 -8.68 -8.77
C LEU A 77 3.25 -8.39 -9.92
N LEU A 78 4.34 -7.69 -9.65
CA LEU A 78 5.35 -7.37 -10.65
C LEU A 78 6.04 -8.63 -11.17
N ASP A 79 6.38 -9.55 -10.28
CA ASP A 79 7.00 -10.82 -10.65
C ASP A 79 6.08 -11.64 -11.54
N LYS A 80 4.79 -11.68 -11.22
CA LYS A 80 3.81 -12.41 -12.02
C LYS A 80 3.59 -11.79 -13.39
N SER A 81 3.72 -10.46 -13.50
CA SER A 81 3.53 -9.73 -14.76
C SER A 81 4.71 -9.89 -15.71
N SER A 82 5.89 -10.22 -15.19
CA SER A 82 7.08 -10.44 -16.02
C SER A 82 7.08 -11.86 -16.58
#